data_09cc3196d289fe7c5cc03e24fe75f2ea
#
_entry.id   09cc3196d289fe7c5cc03e24fe75f2ea
#
_cell.length_a   1.000
_cell.length_b   1.000
_cell.length_c   1.000
_cell.angle_alpha   90.00
_cell.angle_beta   90.00
_cell.angle_gamma   90.00
#
_symmetry.space_group_name_H-M   'P 1'
#
loop_
_entity.id
_entity.type
_entity.pdbx_description
1 polymer ?
#
loop_
_entity_poly.entity_id
_entity_poly.type
_entity_poly.pdbx_seq_one_letter_code
_entity_poly.pdbx_strand_id
1 'polypeptide(L)'
;MASARSGRHEVWRKTSDEQWRRILPSVTKANRRSVRVVSVAFSLMMLICILISNFSSKMSNALPLYVVSLGCSIAMYAIASKVDDGDERAVSVLTYVTISGLLVYSTILGTLFNSDQMAASFPAFVLASPLLFMDKRRRLVTCIGIHTLFFLCMALAFDNPRFVVDDVTNSCLFSAVSVGINSYLLNVKLNHEYVQARLSELTWIDLLTGVRNRNSYERALAGLASSCKLSLTCVFADLNGLHELNEESGHSVGDERLKCVAAMLSSAFGGDDTYRIGGDEFVSFCRDLDAAAVTAKVAAVRAETEAAHCHVSLGVSTAKAPGIDVDELVKLAERQMYEDKRLSLIHI
;
A
#
# COMPACT_ATOMS: atom_id res chain seq x y z
N MET A 1 -13.86 18.79 30.62
CA MET A 1 -14.66 19.34 29.48
C MET A 1 -13.84 19.93 28.30
N ALA A 2 -12.54 19.63 28.20
CA ALA A 2 -11.66 20.18 27.12
C ALA A 2 -11.38 19.18 25.98
N SER A 3 -11.76 17.91 26.10
CA SER A 3 -11.41 16.86 25.10
C SER A 3 -12.43 16.70 23.94
N ALA A 4 -13.61 17.26 24.05
CA ALA A 4 -14.68 17.08 23.06
C ALA A 4 -14.68 18.11 21.90
N ARG A 5 -13.82 19.14 21.95
CA ARG A 5 -13.72 20.15 20.87
C ARG A 5 -12.69 19.82 19.77
N SER A 6 -11.81 18.84 19.98
CA SER A 6 -10.76 18.45 19.01
C SER A 6 -11.31 17.68 17.80
N GLY A 7 -12.36 16.89 17.96
CA GLY A 7 -12.83 15.98 16.91
C GLY A 7 -13.53 16.62 15.69
N ARG A 8 -14.04 17.84 15.81
CA ARG A 8 -14.81 18.47 14.70
C ARG A 8 -13.94 19.16 13.64
N HIS A 9 -12.68 19.51 13.94
CA HIS A 9 -11.77 20.14 12.98
C HIS A 9 -10.93 19.15 12.15
N GLU A 10 -10.89 17.86 12.51
CA GLU A 10 -10.03 16.87 11.84
C GLU A 10 -10.56 16.40 10.48
N VAL A 11 -11.89 16.35 10.29
CA VAL A 11 -12.50 15.87 9.04
C VAL A 11 -12.10 16.72 7.82
N TRP A 12 -11.75 18.00 8.03
CA TRP A 12 -11.45 18.95 6.96
C TRP A 12 -9.96 19.30 6.86
N ARG A 13 -9.08 18.62 7.60
CA ARG A 13 -7.64 18.87 7.55
C ARG A 13 -7.08 18.51 6.18
N LYS A 14 -6.27 19.40 5.58
CA LYS A 14 -5.55 19.09 4.34
C LYS A 14 -4.59 17.95 4.61
N THR A 15 -4.72 16.86 3.85
CA THR A 15 -3.72 15.78 3.83
C THR A 15 -2.40 16.36 3.37
N SER A 16 -1.34 16.25 4.18
CA SER A 16 0.00 16.67 3.77
C SER A 16 0.51 15.79 2.63
N ASP A 17 1.39 16.33 1.79
CA ASP A 17 1.96 15.53 0.68
C ASP A 17 2.79 14.35 1.20
N GLU A 18 3.38 14.47 2.38
CA GLU A 18 4.09 13.37 3.04
C GLU A 18 3.12 12.24 3.47
N GLN A 19 2.02 12.60 4.15
CA GLN A 19 0.99 11.62 4.52
C GLN A 19 0.42 10.91 3.30
N TRP A 20 0.20 11.63 2.21
CA TRP A 20 -0.28 11.06 0.97
C TRP A 20 0.72 10.07 0.37
N ARG A 21 2.02 10.42 0.30
CA ARG A 21 3.07 9.55 -0.22
C ARG A 21 3.15 8.21 0.54
N ARG A 22 2.92 8.20 1.84
CA ARG A 22 2.92 6.98 2.67
C ARG A 22 1.81 6.01 2.28
N ILE A 23 0.60 6.50 2.01
CA ILE A 23 -0.55 5.64 1.67
C ILE A 23 -0.68 5.36 0.18
N LEU A 24 0.03 6.10 -0.68
CA LEU A 24 -0.12 6.06 -2.13
C LEU A 24 0.04 4.65 -2.73
N PRO A 25 1.04 3.83 -2.36
CA PRO A 25 1.17 2.48 -2.90
C PRO A 25 -0.05 1.60 -2.57
N SER A 26 -0.55 1.66 -1.32
CA SER A 26 -1.74 0.90 -0.92
C SER A 26 -3.02 1.38 -1.61
N VAL A 27 -3.14 2.69 -1.84
CA VAL A 27 -4.25 3.30 -2.58
C VAL A 27 -4.20 2.89 -4.06
N THR A 28 -3.03 2.92 -4.68
CA THR A 28 -2.83 2.52 -6.08
C THR A 28 -3.26 1.08 -6.30
N LYS A 29 -2.79 0.16 -5.47
CA LYS A 29 -3.16 -1.26 -5.51
C LYS A 29 -4.67 -1.45 -5.30
N ALA A 30 -5.27 -0.75 -4.34
CA ALA A 30 -6.70 -0.81 -4.07
C ALA A 30 -7.51 -0.28 -5.26
N ASN A 31 -7.16 0.87 -5.82
CA ASN A 31 -7.85 1.46 -6.96
C ASN A 31 -7.77 0.58 -8.21
N ARG A 32 -6.60 0.00 -8.53
CA ARG A 32 -6.48 -0.95 -9.63
C ARG A 32 -7.42 -2.15 -9.45
N ARG A 33 -7.47 -2.72 -8.24
CA ARG A 33 -8.40 -3.80 -7.92
C ARG A 33 -9.86 -3.35 -8.11
N SER A 34 -10.20 -2.16 -7.63
CA SER A 34 -11.54 -1.58 -7.78
C SER A 34 -11.91 -1.39 -9.24
N VAL A 35 -11.01 -0.86 -10.10
CA VAL A 35 -11.26 -0.74 -11.55
C VAL A 35 -11.64 -2.09 -12.16
N ARG A 36 -10.90 -3.16 -11.85
CA ARG A 36 -11.19 -4.51 -12.37
C ARG A 36 -12.54 -5.03 -11.88
N VAL A 37 -12.81 -4.93 -10.58
CA VAL A 37 -14.07 -5.40 -9.98
C VAL A 37 -15.26 -4.63 -10.55
N VAL A 38 -15.15 -3.29 -10.61
CA VAL A 38 -16.21 -2.43 -11.15
C VAL A 38 -16.45 -2.73 -12.64
N SER A 39 -15.39 -2.92 -13.42
CA SER A 39 -15.52 -3.27 -14.83
C SER A 39 -16.26 -4.58 -15.06
N VAL A 40 -15.98 -5.62 -14.25
CA VAL A 40 -16.70 -6.91 -14.33
C VAL A 40 -18.16 -6.73 -13.90
N ALA A 41 -18.40 -6.09 -12.75
CA ALA A 41 -19.76 -5.89 -12.25
C ALA A 41 -20.61 -5.06 -13.21
N PHE A 42 -20.01 -4.00 -13.79
CA PHE A 42 -20.70 -3.15 -14.76
C PHE A 42 -20.95 -3.89 -16.08
N SER A 43 -20.03 -4.74 -16.55
CA SER A 43 -20.23 -5.60 -17.72
C SER A 43 -21.39 -6.56 -17.52
N LEU A 44 -21.47 -7.20 -16.35
CA LEU A 44 -22.60 -8.10 -16.01
C LEU A 44 -23.93 -7.33 -15.98
N MET A 45 -23.93 -6.14 -15.39
CA MET A 45 -25.10 -5.28 -15.37
C MET A 45 -25.55 -4.91 -16.79
N MET A 46 -24.61 -4.54 -17.68
CA MET A 46 -24.94 -4.22 -19.08
C MET A 46 -25.49 -5.42 -19.83
N LEU A 47 -24.94 -6.62 -19.64
CA LEU A 47 -25.48 -7.84 -20.22
C LEU A 47 -26.91 -8.10 -19.78
N ILE A 48 -27.22 -7.93 -18.50
CA ILE A 48 -28.59 -8.05 -17.98
C ILE A 48 -29.50 -6.99 -18.64
N CYS A 49 -29.08 -5.73 -18.72
CA CYS A 49 -29.86 -4.68 -19.38
C CYS A 49 -30.11 -4.98 -20.85
N ILE A 50 -29.14 -5.51 -21.60
CA ILE A 50 -29.29 -5.94 -22.99
C ILE A 50 -30.29 -7.09 -23.09
N LEU A 51 -30.25 -8.07 -22.21
CA LEU A 51 -31.23 -9.18 -22.23
C LEU A 51 -32.67 -8.70 -21.95
N ILE A 52 -32.81 -7.82 -20.94
CA ILE A 52 -34.14 -7.30 -20.56
C ILE A 52 -34.67 -6.32 -21.56
N SER A 53 -33.83 -5.64 -22.34
CA SER A 53 -34.26 -4.66 -23.37
C SER A 53 -35.19 -5.28 -24.41
N ASN A 54 -35.10 -6.58 -24.64
CA ASN A 54 -36.01 -7.29 -25.55
C ASN A 54 -37.46 -7.37 -25.05
N PHE A 55 -37.69 -7.16 -23.75
CA PHE A 55 -39.01 -7.26 -23.11
C PHE A 55 -39.62 -5.88 -22.75
N SER A 56 -38.89 -4.79 -23.01
CA SER A 56 -39.33 -3.42 -22.69
C SER A 56 -38.95 -2.44 -23.79
N SER A 57 -39.94 -1.83 -24.42
CA SER A 57 -39.71 -0.81 -25.45
C SER A 57 -38.87 0.37 -24.94
N LYS A 58 -39.04 0.76 -23.69
CA LYS A 58 -38.27 1.82 -23.06
C LYS A 58 -36.79 1.46 -22.95
N MET A 59 -36.47 0.24 -22.49
CA MET A 59 -35.10 -0.24 -22.42
C MET A 59 -34.49 -0.52 -23.79
N SER A 60 -35.30 -0.91 -24.77
CA SER A 60 -34.85 -1.12 -26.14
C SER A 60 -34.30 0.16 -26.78
N ASN A 61 -34.87 1.33 -26.49
CA ASN A 61 -34.33 2.61 -26.96
C ASN A 61 -32.90 2.88 -26.46
N ALA A 62 -32.56 2.43 -25.25
CA ALA A 62 -31.23 2.61 -24.66
C ALA A 62 -30.22 1.48 -25.02
N LEU A 63 -30.63 0.49 -25.84
CA LEU A 63 -29.78 -0.63 -26.25
C LEU A 63 -28.41 -0.22 -26.80
N PRO A 64 -28.28 0.79 -27.68
CA PRO A 64 -26.96 1.23 -28.16
C PRO A 64 -26.04 1.69 -27.00
N LEU A 65 -26.60 2.39 -26.02
CA LEU A 65 -25.83 2.83 -24.83
C LEU A 65 -25.34 1.63 -24.02
N TYR A 66 -26.17 0.60 -23.82
CA TYR A 66 -25.78 -0.62 -23.09
C TYR A 66 -24.67 -1.37 -23.81
N VAL A 67 -24.75 -1.54 -25.13
CA VAL A 67 -23.76 -2.24 -25.96
C VAL A 67 -22.41 -1.50 -25.93
N VAL A 68 -22.40 -0.19 -26.13
CA VAL A 68 -21.20 0.64 -26.11
C VAL A 68 -20.55 0.57 -24.70
N SER A 69 -21.37 0.70 -23.65
CA SER A 69 -20.89 0.66 -22.26
C SER A 69 -20.32 -0.71 -21.89
N LEU A 70 -20.90 -1.80 -22.39
CA LEU A 70 -20.35 -3.14 -22.27
C LEU A 70 -18.96 -3.24 -22.91
N GLY A 71 -18.81 -2.78 -24.15
CA GLY A 71 -17.51 -2.78 -24.84
C GLY A 71 -16.46 -1.97 -24.10
N CYS A 72 -16.81 -0.77 -23.62
CA CYS A 72 -15.92 0.09 -22.83
C CYS A 72 -15.50 -0.58 -21.52
N SER A 73 -16.41 -1.24 -20.81
CA SER A 73 -16.10 -1.88 -19.53
C SER A 73 -15.20 -3.11 -19.70
N ILE A 74 -15.39 -3.92 -20.75
CA ILE A 74 -14.52 -5.04 -21.11
C ILE A 74 -13.11 -4.53 -21.46
N ALA A 75 -13.01 -3.48 -22.27
CA ALA A 75 -11.74 -2.86 -22.63
C ALA A 75 -11.01 -2.33 -21.36
N MET A 76 -11.75 -1.67 -20.47
CA MET A 76 -11.20 -1.16 -19.20
C MET A 76 -10.64 -2.28 -18.32
N TYR A 77 -11.35 -3.40 -18.19
CA TYR A 77 -10.85 -4.59 -17.50
C TYR A 77 -9.55 -5.12 -18.11
N ALA A 78 -9.51 -5.25 -19.44
CA ALA A 78 -8.34 -5.76 -20.15
C ALA A 78 -7.11 -4.85 -19.96
N ILE A 79 -7.30 -3.52 -20.04
CA ILE A 79 -6.23 -2.55 -19.80
C ILE A 79 -5.76 -2.61 -18.34
N ALA A 80 -6.69 -2.58 -17.37
CA ALA A 80 -6.37 -2.63 -15.95
C ALA A 80 -5.67 -3.93 -15.52
N SER A 81 -5.88 -5.02 -16.27
CA SER A 81 -5.21 -6.30 -16.01
C SER A 81 -3.73 -6.31 -16.44
N LYS A 82 -3.36 -5.46 -17.42
CA LYS A 82 -2.00 -5.35 -17.95
C LYS A 82 -1.14 -4.28 -17.28
N VAL A 83 -1.77 -3.34 -16.56
CA VAL A 83 -1.05 -2.27 -15.86
C VAL A 83 -0.41 -2.83 -14.60
N ASP A 84 0.82 -2.45 -14.30
CA ASP A 84 1.52 -2.84 -13.07
C ASP A 84 0.94 -2.15 -11.83
N ASP A 85 1.00 -2.83 -10.69
CA ASP A 85 0.58 -2.29 -9.39
C ASP A 85 1.43 -1.08 -8.96
N GLY A 86 2.67 -0.97 -9.43
CA GLY A 86 3.58 0.15 -9.16
C GLY A 86 3.38 1.37 -10.05
N ASP A 87 2.65 1.28 -11.16
CA ASP A 87 2.42 2.43 -12.05
C ASP A 87 1.28 3.33 -11.55
N GLU A 88 1.65 4.21 -10.60
CA GLU A 88 0.72 5.16 -9.98
C GLU A 88 0.00 6.06 -11.00
N ARG A 89 0.69 6.44 -12.09
CA ARG A 89 0.12 7.34 -13.11
C ARG A 89 -0.92 6.63 -13.94
N ALA A 90 -0.60 5.44 -14.44
CA ALA A 90 -1.52 4.65 -15.25
C ALA A 90 -2.76 4.27 -14.43
N VAL A 91 -2.59 3.82 -13.18
CA VAL A 91 -3.71 3.48 -12.30
C VAL A 91 -4.58 4.70 -11.99
N SER A 92 -3.98 5.88 -11.74
CA SER A 92 -4.75 7.11 -11.52
C SER A 92 -5.58 7.48 -12.75
N VAL A 93 -5.01 7.42 -13.95
CA VAL A 93 -5.74 7.68 -15.21
C VAL A 93 -6.89 6.70 -15.38
N LEU A 94 -6.64 5.38 -15.21
CA LEU A 94 -7.68 4.36 -15.30
C LEU A 94 -8.82 4.59 -14.29
N THR A 95 -8.48 4.99 -13.06
CA THR A 95 -9.45 5.32 -12.02
C THR A 95 -10.39 6.44 -12.48
N TYR A 96 -9.82 7.56 -12.98
CA TYR A 96 -10.63 8.69 -13.40
C TYR A 96 -11.41 8.42 -14.72
N VAL A 97 -10.85 7.66 -15.64
CA VAL A 97 -11.57 7.20 -16.83
C VAL A 97 -12.76 6.33 -16.43
N THR A 98 -12.59 5.44 -15.46
CA THR A 98 -13.68 4.58 -14.95
C THR A 98 -14.76 5.40 -14.26
N ILE A 99 -14.40 6.31 -13.33
CA ILE A 99 -15.37 7.19 -12.67
C ILE A 99 -16.14 8.03 -13.69
N SER A 100 -15.41 8.67 -14.62
CA SER A 100 -16.00 9.51 -15.66
C SER A 100 -16.92 8.73 -16.58
N GLY A 101 -16.52 7.52 -16.98
CA GLY A 101 -17.35 6.64 -17.81
C GLY A 101 -18.69 6.29 -17.15
N LEU A 102 -18.65 5.93 -15.85
CA LEU A 102 -19.85 5.63 -15.07
C LEU A 102 -20.77 6.85 -14.91
N LEU A 103 -20.21 8.03 -14.64
CA LEU A 103 -20.97 9.27 -14.45
C LEU A 103 -21.55 9.79 -15.77
N VAL A 104 -20.82 9.69 -16.88
CA VAL A 104 -21.32 10.03 -18.22
C VAL A 104 -22.41 9.07 -18.65
N TYR A 105 -22.20 7.75 -18.48
CA TYR A 105 -23.22 6.74 -18.73
C TYR A 105 -24.53 7.05 -17.97
N SER A 106 -24.42 7.31 -16.69
CA SER A 106 -25.58 7.58 -15.83
C SER A 106 -26.30 8.89 -16.19
N THR A 107 -25.53 9.90 -16.60
CA THR A 107 -26.09 11.17 -17.11
C THR A 107 -26.89 10.92 -18.39
N ILE A 108 -26.30 10.27 -19.39
CA ILE A 108 -26.96 9.98 -20.66
C ILE A 108 -28.21 9.13 -20.46
N LEU A 109 -28.11 8.09 -19.64
CA LEU A 109 -29.25 7.22 -19.32
C LEU A 109 -30.40 7.99 -18.65
N GLY A 110 -30.05 8.83 -17.65
CA GLY A 110 -31.06 9.62 -16.91
C GLY A 110 -31.74 10.68 -17.75
N THR A 111 -30.96 11.48 -18.49
CA THR A 111 -31.49 12.68 -19.17
C THR A 111 -32.00 12.45 -20.59
N LEU A 112 -31.38 11.53 -21.36
CA LEU A 112 -31.79 11.30 -22.79
C LEU A 112 -32.73 10.11 -22.94
N PHE A 113 -32.54 9.04 -22.18
CA PHE A 113 -33.33 7.81 -22.34
C PHE A 113 -34.45 7.66 -21.31
N ASN A 114 -34.36 8.33 -20.17
CA ASN A 114 -35.31 8.26 -19.08
C ASN A 114 -35.81 9.64 -18.62
N SER A 115 -35.86 10.63 -19.51
CA SER A 115 -36.27 12.01 -19.19
C SER A 115 -37.72 12.15 -18.67
N ASP A 116 -38.52 11.10 -18.77
CA ASP A 116 -39.91 11.05 -18.31
C ASP A 116 -40.06 10.61 -16.82
N GLN A 117 -38.95 10.42 -16.13
CA GLN A 117 -38.90 10.04 -14.70
C GLN A 117 -37.63 10.60 -14.04
N MET A 118 -37.61 10.66 -12.70
CA MET A 118 -36.46 11.13 -11.95
C MET A 118 -35.20 10.34 -12.25
N ALA A 119 -34.06 11.01 -12.44
CA ALA A 119 -32.77 10.42 -12.75
C ALA A 119 -32.13 9.80 -11.49
N ALA A 120 -32.41 8.54 -11.20
CA ALA A 120 -31.87 7.83 -10.05
C ALA A 120 -30.42 7.34 -10.26
N SER A 121 -29.99 7.11 -11.51
CA SER A 121 -28.69 6.51 -11.82
C SER A 121 -27.50 7.41 -11.50
N PHE A 122 -27.57 8.71 -11.80
CA PHE A 122 -26.47 9.64 -11.53
C PHE A 122 -26.19 9.80 -10.03
N PRO A 123 -27.17 10.08 -9.16
CA PRO A 123 -26.95 10.08 -7.71
C PRO A 123 -26.34 8.78 -7.17
N ALA A 124 -26.79 7.62 -7.67
CA ALA A 124 -26.27 6.32 -7.25
C ALA A 124 -24.78 6.16 -7.55
N PHE A 125 -24.34 6.47 -8.79
CA PHE A 125 -22.93 6.36 -9.18
C PHE A 125 -22.03 7.43 -8.53
N VAL A 126 -22.54 8.65 -8.31
CA VAL A 126 -21.83 9.69 -7.56
C VAL A 126 -21.55 9.23 -6.13
N LEU A 127 -22.54 8.66 -5.44
CA LEU A 127 -22.35 8.12 -4.08
C LEU A 127 -21.43 6.92 -4.04
N ALA A 128 -21.46 6.04 -5.04
CA ALA A 128 -20.62 4.86 -5.10
C ALA A 128 -19.13 5.20 -5.35
N SER A 129 -18.86 6.31 -6.05
CA SER A 129 -17.50 6.66 -6.47
C SER A 129 -16.47 6.74 -5.33
N PRO A 130 -16.70 7.41 -4.18
CA PRO A 130 -15.73 7.46 -3.08
C PRO A 130 -15.66 6.17 -2.26
N LEU A 131 -16.65 5.28 -2.37
CA LEU A 131 -16.62 3.95 -1.74
C LEU A 131 -15.75 2.98 -2.51
N LEU A 132 -15.69 3.14 -3.83
CA LEU A 132 -14.96 2.26 -4.74
C LEU A 132 -13.55 2.75 -5.03
N PHE A 133 -13.35 4.07 -5.05
CA PHE A 133 -12.10 4.71 -5.44
C PHE A 133 -11.66 5.76 -4.44
N MET A 134 -10.37 5.75 -4.14
CA MET A 134 -9.76 6.69 -3.19
C MET A 134 -8.71 7.55 -3.88
N ASP A 135 -8.79 8.87 -3.71
CA ASP A 135 -7.74 9.79 -4.15
C ASP A 135 -7.74 11.06 -3.27
N LYS A 136 -6.78 11.95 -3.53
CA LYS A 136 -6.72 13.27 -2.89
C LYS A 136 -8.06 13.99 -3.06
N ARG A 137 -8.57 14.53 -1.95
CA ARG A 137 -9.85 15.26 -1.93
C ARG A 137 -10.00 16.23 -3.10
N ARG A 138 -8.98 17.04 -3.39
CA ARG A 138 -9.06 18.06 -4.46
C ARG A 138 -9.36 17.44 -5.82
N ARG A 139 -8.70 16.34 -6.17
CA ARG A 139 -8.89 15.68 -7.47
C ARG A 139 -10.29 15.09 -7.60
N LEU A 140 -10.75 14.40 -6.56
CA LEU A 140 -12.08 13.80 -6.57
C LEU A 140 -13.19 14.86 -6.58
N VAL A 141 -13.06 15.92 -5.77
CA VAL A 141 -14.00 17.05 -5.77
C VAL A 141 -14.09 17.71 -7.13
N THR A 142 -12.94 17.94 -7.79
CA THR A 142 -12.92 18.50 -9.16
C THR A 142 -13.61 17.57 -10.14
N CYS A 143 -13.34 16.26 -10.08
CA CYS A 143 -13.97 15.27 -10.96
C CYS A 143 -15.51 15.24 -10.76
N ILE A 144 -15.96 15.09 -9.50
CA ILE A 144 -17.40 15.09 -9.18
C ILE A 144 -18.05 16.41 -9.61
N GLY A 145 -17.41 17.56 -9.31
CA GLY A 145 -17.94 18.88 -9.67
C GLY A 145 -18.14 19.06 -11.18
N ILE A 146 -17.16 18.64 -12.00
CA ILE A 146 -17.27 18.69 -13.47
C ILE A 146 -18.45 17.83 -13.95
N HIS A 147 -18.59 16.60 -13.47
CA HIS A 147 -19.65 15.69 -13.91
C HIS A 147 -21.02 16.11 -13.37
N THR A 148 -21.08 16.68 -12.16
CA THR A 148 -22.34 17.26 -11.66
C THR A 148 -22.78 18.45 -12.53
N LEU A 149 -21.84 19.35 -12.87
CA LEU A 149 -22.16 20.44 -13.80
C LEU A 149 -22.61 19.94 -15.16
N PHE A 150 -21.93 18.90 -15.70
CA PHE A 150 -22.35 18.26 -16.95
C PHE A 150 -23.76 17.67 -16.84
N PHE A 151 -24.07 16.96 -15.75
CA PHE A 151 -25.42 16.44 -15.49
C PHE A 151 -26.45 17.55 -15.44
N LEU A 152 -26.18 18.67 -14.70
CA LEU A 152 -27.08 19.81 -14.61
C LEU A 152 -27.39 20.42 -16.01
N CYS A 153 -26.37 20.60 -16.84
CA CYS A 153 -26.55 21.10 -18.19
C CYS A 153 -27.43 20.17 -19.03
N MET A 154 -27.21 18.85 -18.92
CA MET A 154 -28.00 17.85 -19.65
C MET A 154 -29.44 17.78 -19.14
N ALA A 155 -29.66 17.84 -17.84
CA ALA A 155 -31.01 17.84 -17.26
C ALA A 155 -31.79 19.08 -17.66
N LEU A 156 -31.18 20.27 -17.62
CA LEU A 156 -31.82 21.49 -18.06
C LEU A 156 -32.17 21.50 -19.57
N ALA A 157 -31.41 20.77 -20.39
CA ALA A 157 -31.61 20.75 -21.83
C ALA A 157 -32.60 19.67 -22.32
N PHE A 158 -32.67 18.52 -21.63
CA PHE A 158 -33.32 17.33 -22.15
C PHE A 158 -34.39 16.70 -21.24
N ASP A 159 -34.34 16.98 -19.90
CA ASP A 159 -35.32 16.40 -19.01
C ASP A 159 -36.69 17.05 -19.11
N ASN A 160 -37.70 16.28 -18.71
CA ASN A 160 -39.05 16.83 -18.58
C ASN A 160 -39.04 17.90 -17.48
N PRO A 161 -39.57 19.13 -17.75
CA PRO A 161 -39.61 20.23 -16.76
C PRO A 161 -40.20 19.87 -15.42
N ARG A 162 -41.01 18.82 -15.35
CA ARG A 162 -41.61 18.31 -14.11
C ARG A 162 -40.56 17.74 -13.12
N PHE A 163 -39.48 17.15 -13.63
CA PHE A 163 -38.47 16.46 -12.80
C PHE A 163 -37.17 17.23 -12.66
N VAL A 164 -36.94 18.24 -13.51
CA VAL A 164 -35.66 19.01 -13.50
C VAL A 164 -35.27 19.54 -12.11
N VAL A 165 -36.24 20.06 -11.35
CA VAL A 165 -35.96 20.62 -10.03
C VAL A 165 -35.49 19.51 -9.06
N ASP A 166 -36.17 18.37 -9.09
CA ASP A 166 -35.82 17.21 -8.25
C ASP A 166 -34.45 16.65 -8.63
N ASP A 167 -34.17 16.52 -9.93
CA ASP A 167 -32.92 15.98 -10.45
C ASP A 167 -31.73 16.91 -10.15
N VAL A 168 -31.90 18.23 -10.30
CA VAL A 168 -30.90 19.23 -9.92
C VAL A 168 -30.63 19.18 -8.43
N THR A 169 -31.69 19.16 -7.61
CA THR A 169 -31.58 19.12 -6.14
C THR A 169 -30.89 17.85 -5.68
N ASN A 170 -31.32 16.69 -6.17
CA ASN A 170 -30.75 15.39 -5.84
C ASN A 170 -29.28 15.28 -6.26
N SER A 171 -28.94 15.67 -7.49
CA SER A 171 -27.55 15.58 -7.97
C SER A 171 -26.61 16.48 -7.17
N CYS A 172 -27.01 17.69 -6.79
CA CYS A 172 -26.23 18.57 -5.94
C CYS A 172 -26.08 17.99 -4.53
N LEU A 173 -27.19 17.52 -3.92
CA LEU A 173 -27.18 16.94 -2.59
C LEU A 173 -26.27 15.72 -2.50
N PHE A 174 -26.46 14.75 -3.41
CA PHE A 174 -25.68 13.51 -3.40
C PHE A 174 -24.22 13.75 -3.77
N SER A 175 -23.90 14.73 -4.62
CA SER A 175 -22.52 15.14 -4.87
C SER A 175 -21.85 15.73 -3.62
N ALA A 176 -22.55 16.56 -2.85
CA ALA A 176 -22.05 17.09 -1.60
C ALA A 176 -21.81 15.96 -0.55
N VAL A 177 -22.76 15.03 -0.43
CA VAL A 177 -22.62 13.85 0.44
C VAL A 177 -21.43 12.98 0.00
N SER A 178 -21.26 12.75 -1.30
CA SER A 178 -20.14 11.99 -1.87
C SER A 178 -18.78 12.58 -1.49
N VAL A 179 -18.64 13.91 -1.56
CA VAL A 179 -17.43 14.62 -1.11
C VAL A 179 -17.19 14.44 0.39
N GLY A 180 -18.26 14.47 1.19
CA GLY A 180 -18.20 14.17 2.63
C GLY A 180 -17.72 12.76 2.93
N ILE A 181 -18.27 11.76 2.23
CA ILE A 181 -17.88 10.35 2.36
C ILE A 181 -16.40 10.17 1.99
N ASN A 182 -15.95 10.72 0.86
CA ASN A 182 -14.53 10.65 0.47
C ASN A 182 -13.61 11.24 1.54
N SER A 183 -14.00 12.41 2.10
CA SER A 183 -13.20 13.08 3.14
C SER A 183 -13.11 12.22 4.41
N TYR A 184 -14.20 11.58 4.79
CA TYR A 184 -14.26 10.69 5.94
C TYR A 184 -13.41 9.43 5.72
N LEU A 185 -13.59 8.73 4.59
CA LEU A 185 -12.85 7.50 4.27
C LEU A 185 -11.33 7.74 4.16
N LEU A 186 -10.92 8.87 3.57
CA LEU A 186 -9.52 9.25 3.48
C LEU A 186 -8.93 9.48 4.89
N ASN A 187 -9.65 10.16 5.78
CA ASN A 187 -9.20 10.34 7.16
C ASN A 187 -9.12 9.02 7.93
N VAL A 188 -10.10 8.12 7.76
CA VAL A 188 -10.07 6.78 8.37
C VAL A 188 -8.83 6.01 7.89
N LYS A 189 -8.53 6.04 6.59
CA LYS A 189 -7.35 5.37 6.04
C LYS A 189 -6.05 5.95 6.60
N LEU A 190 -5.92 7.27 6.64
CA LEU A 190 -4.75 7.95 7.20
C LEU A 190 -4.55 7.65 8.68
N ASN A 191 -5.63 7.64 9.47
CA ASN A 191 -5.56 7.30 10.89
C ASN A 191 -5.19 5.84 11.09
N HIS A 192 -5.71 4.93 10.28
CA HIS A 192 -5.34 3.51 10.34
C HIS A 192 -3.84 3.32 10.09
N GLU A 193 -3.27 3.92 9.05
CA GLU A 193 -1.84 3.85 8.76
C GLU A 193 -0.99 4.50 9.89
N TYR A 194 -1.45 5.62 10.45
CA TYR A 194 -0.79 6.25 11.60
C TYR A 194 -0.76 5.35 12.83
N VAL A 195 -1.90 4.72 13.17
CA VAL A 195 -1.99 3.80 14.30
C VAL A 195 -1.12 2.55 14.07
N GLN A 196 -1.12 2.01 12.87
CA GLN A 196 -0.25 0.88 12.49
C GLN A 196 1.23 1.22 12.65
N ALA A 197 1.66 2.41 12.17
CA ALA A 197 3.02 2.89 12.35
C ALA A 197 3.39 3.05 13.84
N ARG A 198 2.46 3.59 14.65
CA ARG A 198 2.67 3.73 16.11
C ARG A 198 2.74 2.39 16.82
N LEU A 199 1.91 1.41 16.43
CA LEU A 199 1.99 0.06 16.98
C LEU A 199 3.32 -0.60 16.65
N SER A 200 3.81 -0.44 15.42
CA SER A 200 5.13 -0.97 15.02
C SER A 200 6.28 -0.28 15.76
N GLU A 201 6.18 1.02 16.08
CA GLU A 201 7.15 1.71 16.93
C GLU A 201 7.16 1.22 18.38
N LEU A 202 6.02 0.73 18.89
CA LEU A 202 5.90 0.20 20.25
C LEU A 202 6.32 -1.26 20.37
N THR A 203 6.37 -2.01 19.26
CA THR A 203 6.88 -3.39 19.26
C THR A 203 8.42 -3.38 19.30
N TRP A 204 8.98 -4.30 20.08
CA TRP A 204 10.44 -4.49 20.19
C TRP A 204 10.95 -5.56 19.23
N ILE A 205 10.04 -6.26 18.60
CA ILE A 205 10.30 -7.48 17.84
C ILE A 205 9.84 -7.27 16.38
N ASP A 206 10.62 -7.79 15.44
CA ASP A 206 10.24 -7.90 14.04
C ASP A 206 9.19 -9.03 13.89
N LEU A 207 8.01 -8.68 13.40
CA LEU A 207 6.86 -9.60 13.35
C LEU A 207 7.07 -10.78 12.38
N LEU A 208 7.93 -10.62 11.38
CA LEU A 208 8.22 -11.68 10.43
C LEU A 208 9.21 -12.70 10.99
N THR A 209 10.30 -12.22 11.56
CA THR A 209 11.45 -13.05 11.92
C THR A 209 11.54 -13.41 13.40
N GLY A 210 10.80 -12.70 14.26
CA GLY A 210 10.80 -12.91 15.71
C GLY A 210 12.02 -12.39 16.45
N VAL A 211 13.05 -11.88 15.77
CA VAL A 211 14.20 -11.20 16.40
C VAL A 211 13.85 -9.74 16.71
N ARG A 212 14.72 -9.01 17.38
CA ARG A 212 14.50 -7.59 17.67
C ARG A 212 14.49 -6.76 16.40
N ASN A 213 13.65 -5.71 16.37
CA ASN A 213 13.52 -4.83 15.21
C ASN A 213 14.51 -3.65 15.26
N ARG A 214 14.51 -2.83 14.20
CA ARG A 214 15.35 -1.63 14.04
C ARG A 214 15.20 -0.66 15.22
N ASN A 215 13.97 -0.42 15.71
CA ASN A 215 13.77 0.50 16.83
C ASN A 215 14.45 -0.01 18.11
N SER A 216 14.43 -1.33 18.33
CA SER A 216 15.14 -1.98 19.42
C SER A 216 16.66 -1.84 19.29
N TYR A 217 17.17 -1.98 18.05
CA TYR A 217 18.57 -1.77 17.72
C TYR A 217 19.03 -0.34 18.05
N GLU A 218 18.35 0.67 17.53
CA GLU A 218 18.68 2.09 17.73
C GLU A 218 18.70 2.47 19.23
N ARG A 219 17.80 1.90 20.03
CA ARG A 219 17.80 2.11 21.48
C ARG A 219 18.90 1.35 22.20
N ALA A 220 19.25 0.15 21.74
CA ALA A 220 20.30 -0.66 22.35
C ALA A 220 21.68 -0.01 22.19
N LEU A 221 21.96 0.65 21.06
CA LEU A 221 23.24 1.30 20.77
C LEU A 221 23.73 2.20 21.92
N ALA A 222 22.83 2.98 22.52
CA ALA A 222 23.17 3.91 23.61
C ALA A 222 23.69 3.23 24.87
N GLY A 223 23.35 1.95 25.09
CA GLY A 223 23.73 1.19 26.30
C GLY A 223 24.80 0.14 26.09
N LEU A 224 25.12 -0.23 24.85
CA LEU A 224 25.98 -1.36 24.52
C LEU A 224 27.40 -1.18 25.09
N ALA A 225 28.04 -0.03 24.86
CA ALA A 225 29.41 0.24 25.34
C ALA A 225 29.54 0.13 26.86
N SER A 226 28.53 0.61 27.60
CA SER A 226 28.53 0.58 29.07
C SER A 226 28.19 -0.80 29.66
N SER A 227 27.60 -1.69 28.86
CA SER A 227 27.21 -3.03 29.25
C SER A 227 28.35 -4.06 29.14
N CYS A 228 29.47 -3.72 28.50
CA CYS A 228 30.62 -4.59 28.28
C CYS A 228 31.74 -4.33 29.28
N LYS A 229 32.39 -5.41 29.79
CA LYS A 229 33.53 -5.32 30.68
C LYS A 229 34.86 -5.51 29.96
N LEU A 230 34.91 -6.36 28.94
CA LEU A 230 36.12 -6.74 28.21
C LEU A 230 36.08 -6.31 26.74
N SER A 231 35.01 -6.66 26.05
CA SER A 231 34.90 -6.42 24.61
C SER A 231 33.44 -6.41 24.12
N LEU A 232 33.23 -5.73 23.04
CA LEU A 232 32.00 -5.78 22.25
C LEU A 232 32.33 -6.20 20.81
N THR A 233 31.64 -7.22 20.31
CA THR A 233 31.73 -7.63 18.92
C THR A 233 30.41 -7.35 18.25
N CYS A 234 30.46 -6.75 17.04
CA CYS A 234 29.35 -6.60 16.13
C CYS A 234 29.50 -7.60 14.98
N VAL A 235 28.44 -8.32 14.68
CA VAL A 235 28.31 -9.17 13.50
C VAL A 235 27.21 -8.57 12.62
N PHE A 236 27.58 -8.11 11.44
CA PHE A 236 26.65 -7.60 10.42
C PHE A 236 26.40 -8.71 9.41
N ALA A 237 25.14 -8.95 9.07
CA ALA A 237 24.75 -10.01 8.15
C ALA A 237 23.74 -9.47 7.11
N ASP A 238 23.88 -9.93 5.87
CA ASP A 238 23.01 -9.58 4.73
C ASP A 238 22.65 -10.85 3.97
N LEU A 239 21.38 -11.08 3.71
CA LEU A 239 20.89 -12.22 2.93
C LEU A 239 21.01 -11.91 1.44
N ASN A 240 21.92 -12.61 0.75
CA ASN A 240 22.19 -12.40 -0.66
C ASN A 240 21.06 -12.92 -1.56
N GLY A 241 20.77 -12.21 -2.65
CA GLY A 241 19.84 -12.68 -3.68
C GLY A 241 18.36 -12.70 -3.26
N LEU A 242 17.97 -11.99 -2.19
CA LEU A 242 16.58 -11.97 -1.73
C LEU A 242 15.63 -11.35 -2.77
N HIS A 243 16.08 -10.34 -3.51
CA HIS A 243 15.27 -9.68 -4.52
C HIS A 243 14.96 -10.62 -5.68
N GLU A 244 15.99 -11.25 -6.22
CA GLU A 244 15.89 -12.22 -7.31
C GLU A 244 15.01 -13.41 -6.89
N LEU A 245 15.20 -13.92 -5.68
CA LEU A 245 14.40 -15.01 -5.13
C LEU A 245 12.90 -14.63 -5.04
N ASN A 246 12.62 -13.40 -4.63
CA ASN A 246 11.24 -12.88 -4.56
C ASN A 246 10.60 -12.74 -5.94
N GLU A 247 11.37 -12.33 -6.95
CA GLU A 247 10.89 -12.24 -8.34
C GLU A 247 10.61 -13.61 -8.95
N GLU A 248 11.48 -14.59 -8.70
CA GLU A 248 11.36 -15.93 -9.27
C GLU A 248 10.34 -16.81 -8.55
N SER A 249 10.34 -16.81 -7.23
CA SER A 249 9.60 -17.76 -6.38
C SER A 249 8.50 -17.12 -5.52
N GLY A 250 8.39 -15.81 -5.54
CA GLY A 250 7.39 -15.04 -4.77
C GLY A 250 7.83 -14.71 -3.34
N HIS A 251 7.24 -13.65 -2.79
CA HIS A 251 7.57 -13.09 -1.47
C HIS A 251 7.47 -14.10 -0.31
N SER A 252 6.61 -15.10 -0.40
CA SER A 252 6.48 -16.12 0.67
C SER A 252 7.74 -16.97 0.84
N VAL A 253 8.46 -17.23 -0.23
CA VAL A 253 9.73 -17.99 -0.19
C VAL A 253 10.84 -17.12 0.41
N GLY A 254 10.91 -15.84 0.05
CA GLY A 254 11.84 -14.88 0.66
C GLY A 254 11.59 -14.69 2.15
N ASP A 255 10.33 -14.63 2.58
CA ASP A 255 9.94 -14.55 3.99
C ASP A 255 10.42 -15.77 4.79
N GLU A 256 10.31 -16.98 4.25
CA GLU A 256 10.83 -18.20 4.88
C GLU A 256 12.38 -18.18 4.98
N ARG A 257 13.08 -17.66 3.96
CA ARG A 257 14.54 -17.47 4.02
C ARG A 257 14.96 -16.49 5.12
N LEU A 258 14.26 -15.37 5.23
CA LEU A 258 14.49 -14.38 6.28
C LEU A 258 14.29 -14.97 7.67
N LYS A 259 13.24 -15.76 7.90
CA LYS A 259 12.98 -16.48 9.14
C LYS A 259 14.10 -17.48 9.47
N CYS A 260 14.55 -18.20 8.46
CA CYS A 260 15.63 -19.19 8.61
C CYS A 260 16.94 -18.52 9.07
N VAL A 261 17.37 -17.45 8.39
CA VAL A 261 18.58 -16.69 8.75
C VAL A 261 18.47 -16.08 10.14
N ALA A 262 17.33 -15.48 10.46
CA ALA A 262 17.07 -14.90 11.78
C ALA A 262 17.18 -15.95 12.89
N ALA A 263 16.65 -17.16 12.67
CA ALA A 263 16.73 -18.25 13.64
C ALA A 263 18.19 -18.73 13.87
N MET A 264 18.99 -18.84 12.81
CA MET A 264 20.42 -19.22 12.89
C MET A 264 21.22 -18.15 13.64
N LEU A 265 21.05 -16.87 13.29
CA LEU A 265 21.72 -15.75 13.96
C LEU A 265 21.30 -15.68 15.45
N SER A 266 20.02 -15.83 15.74
CA SER A 266 19.47 -15.82 17.09
C SER A 266 19.99 -16.98 17.93
N SER A 267 20.12 -18.18 17.34
CA SER A 267 20.70 -19.37 17.99
C SER A 267 22.19 -19.16 18.33
N ALA A 268 22.94 -18.58 17.39
CA ALA A 268 24.38 -18.37 17.56
C ALA A 268 24.70 -17.22 18.55
N PHE A 269 24.00 -16.09 18.45
CA PHE A 269 24.34 -14.84 19.12
C PHE A 269 23.35 -14.43 20.21
N GLY A 270 22.19 -15.08 20.29
CA GLY A 270 21.10 -14.75 21.23
C GLY A 270 20.01 -13.89 20.61
N GLY A 271 18.75 -14.25 20.88
CA GLY A 271 17.60 -13.53 20.33
C GLY A 271 17.47 -12.09 20.82
N ASP A 272 17.92 -11.83 22.05
CA ASP A 272 17.90 -10.48 22.64
C ASP A 272 19.00 -9.56 22.10
N ASP A 273 20.02 -10.11 21.50
CA ASP A 273 21.16 -9.40 20.93
C ASP A 273 21.24 -9.48 19.41
N THR A 274 20.18 -10.01 18.76
CA THR A 274 20.03 -10.10 17.31
C THR A 274 18.90 -9.20 16.85
N TYR A 275 19.18 -8.37 15.84
CA TYR A 275 18.30 -7.32 15.34
C TYR A 275 18.17 -7.43 13.83
N ARG A 276 16.94 -7.25 13.30
CA ARG A 276 16.70 -7.00 11.89
C ARG A 276 16.58 -5.50 11.68
N ILE A 277 17.51 -4.91 10.90
CA ILE A 277 17.63 -3.46 10.74
C ILE A 277 17.20 -2.97 9.36
N GLY A 278 17.12 -3.86 8.38
CA GLY A 278 16.72 -3.60 7.01
C GLY A 278 15.83 -4.71 6.46
N GLY A 279 15.62 -4.72 5.14
CA GLY A 279 14.86 -5.77 4.45
C GLY A 279 15.49 -7.15 4.62
N ASP A 280 16.78 -7.24 4.33
CA ASP A 280 17.64 -8.42 4.31
C ASP A 280 18.81 -8.31 5.28
N GLU A 281 18.93 -7.20 6.04
CA GLU A 281 20.04 -6.87 6.91
C GLU A 281 19.75 -7.19 8.37
N PHE A 282 20.73 -7.85 9.00
CA PHE A 282 20.71 -8.21 10.41
C PHE A 282 21.97 -7.74 11.10
N VAL A 283 21.85 -7.41 12.40
CA VAL A 283 22.99 -7.10 13.26
C VAL A 283 22.88 -7.92 14.53
N SER A 284 23.97 -8.54 14.95
CA SER A 284 24.06 -9.22 16.25
C SER A 284 25.23 -8.67 17.05
N PHE A 285 25.06 -8.56 18.36
CA PHE A 285 26.10 -8.15 19.26
C PHE A 285 26.52 -9.28 20.23
N CYS A 286 27.83 -9.41 20.45
CA CYS A 286 28.37 -10.31 21.46
C CYS A 286 29.16 -9.50 22.51
N ARG A 287 28.81 -9.69 23.76
CA ARG A 287 29.49 -9.02 24.88
C ARG A 287 30.47 -9.96 25.54
N ASP A 288 31.67 -9.43 25.80
CA ASP A 288 32.67 -10.08 26.63
C ASP A 288 33.09 -11.49 26.15
N LEU A 289 32.99 -11.77 24.85
CA LEU A 289 33.48 -12.99 24.22
C LEU A 289 34.94 -12.82 23.77
N ASP A 290 35.72 -13.89 23.87
CA ASP A 290 37.05 -13.92 23.26
C ASP A 290 36.97 -14.10 21.70
N ALA A 291 38.07 -13.78 21.04
CA ALA A 291 38.11 -13.82 19.58
C ALA A 291 37.90 -15.25 18.99
N ALA A 292 38.36 -16.28 19.73
CA ALA A 292 38.22 -17.67 19.29
C ALA A 292 36.75 -18.12 19.36
N ALA A 293 36.04 -17.76 20.44
CA ALA A 293 34.61 -18.03 20.59
C ALA A 293 33.76 -17.30 19.51
N VAL A 294 34.09 -16.03 19.23
CA VAL A 294 33.41 -15.28 18.14
C VAL A 294 33.65 -15.94 16.77
N THR A 295 34.89 -16.29 16.46
CA THR A 295 35.26 -16.96 15.23
C THR A 295 34.51 -18.29 15.06
N ALA A 296 34.42 -19.09 16.13
CA ALA A 296 33.71 -20.37 16.10
C ALA A 296 32.20 -20.17 15.84
N LYS A 297 31.57 -19.17 16.49
CA LYS A 297 30.16 -18.85 16.28
C LYS A 297 29.89 -18.39 14.82
N VAL A 298 30.72 -17.52 14.28
CA VAL A 298 30.61 -17.05 12.90
C VAL A 298 30.81 -18.18 11.91
N ALA A 299 31.78 -19.08 12.15
CA ALA A 299 31.99 -20.26 11.31
C ALA A 299 30.79 -21.22 11.35
N ALA A 300 30.17 -21.42 12.51
CA ALA A 300 28.97 -22.21 12.65
C ALA A 300 27.81 -21.63 11.86
N VAL A 301 27.57 -20.30 11.97
CA VAL A 301 26.51 -19.63 11.17
C VAL A 301 26.77 -19.78 9.67
N ARG A 302 28.02 -19.61 9.19
CA ARG A 302 28.34 -19.81 7.77
C ARG A 302 28.02 -21.24 7.32
N ALA A 303 28.43 -22.24 8.11
CA ALA A 303 28.15 -23.63 7.76
C ALA A 303 26.64 -23.96 7.75
N GLU A 304 25.88 -23.44 8.71
CA GLU A 304 24.45 -23.64 8.80
C GLU A 304 23.71 -22.95 7.65
N THR A 305 24.08 -21.70 7.32
CA THR A 305 23.46 -20.94 6.22
C THR A 305 23.78 -21.58 4.86
N GLU A 306 25.00 -22.09 4.67
CA GLU A 306 25.40 -22.80 3.46
C GLU A 306 24.63 -24.14 3.32
N ALA A 307 24.52 -24.92 4.39
CA ALA A 307 23.76 -26.17 4.42
C ALA A 307 22.25 -25.95 4.13
N ALA A 308 21.71 -24.81 4.51
CA ALA A 308 20.32 -24.41 4.24
C ALA A 308 20.13 -23.73 2.87
N HIS A 309 21.17 -23.63 2.06
CA HIS A 309 21.17 -22.86 0.81
C HIS A 309 20.71 -21.41 0.98
N CYS A 310 21.04 -20.80 2.13
CA CYS A 310 20.84 -19.39 2.45
C CYS A 310 22.19 -18.68 2.33
N HIS A 311 22.46 -18.04 1.20
CA HIS A 311 23.72 -17.30 1.03
C HIS A 311 23.69 -16.02 1.85
N VAL A 312 24.52 -15.94 2.91
CA VAL A 312 24.59 -14.78 3.81
C VAL A 312 26.01 -14.23 3.81
N SER A 313 26.13 -12.93 3.55
CA SER A 313 27.39 -12.21 3.71
C SER A 313 27.54 -11.74 5.15
N LEU A 314 28.71 -11.96 5.74
CA LEU A 314 28.99 -11.68 7.16
C LEU A 314 30.20 -10.77 7.30
N GLY A 315 30.05 -9.70 8.09
CA GLY A 315 31.16 -8.86 8.54
C GLY A 315 31.25 -8.85 10.05
N VAL A 316 32.46 -8.87 10.61
CA VAL A 316 32.72 -9.01 12.05
C VAL A 316 33.72 -7.98 12.50
N SER A 317 33.36 -7.20 13.51
CA SER A 317 34.27 -6.21 14.11
C SER A 317 34.21 -6.32 15.61
N THR A 318 35.37 -6.16 16.28
CA THR A 318 35.50 -6.25 17.74
C THR A 318 36.27 -5.06 18.30
N ALA A 319 35.71 -4.45 19.33
CA ALA A 319 36.37 -3.39 20.09
C ALA A 319 36.57 -3.81 21.57
N LYS A 320 37.68 -3.40 22.18
CA LYS A 320 37.97 -3.69 23.58
C LYS A 320 37.56 -2.52 24.47
N ALA A 321 37.00 -2.85 25.64
CA ALA A 321 36.73 -1.87 26.69
C ALA A 321 38.02 -1.40 27.38
N PRO A 322 38.08 -0.17 27.95
CA PRO A 322 37.06 0.87 27.90
C PRO A 322 37.14 1.73 26.61
N GLY A 323 36.10 2.54 26.35
CA GLY A 323 36.12 3.53 25.27
C GLY A 323 35.65 2.99 23.93
N ILE A 324 34.73 2.03 23.94
CA ILE A 324 34.13 1.46 22.72
C ILE A 324 33.27 2.52 22.00
N ASP A 325 33.66 2.87 20.76
CA ASP A 325 32.81 3.60 19.83
C ASP A 325 31.95 2.59 19.08
N VAL A 326 30.66 2.51 19.46
CA VAL A 326 29.72 1.54 18.89
C VAL A 326 29.40 1.87 17.43
N ASP A 327 29.34 3.15 17.08
CA ASP A 327 29.04 3.57 15.69
C ASP A 327 30.19 3.18 14.74
N GLU A 328 31.43 3.38 15.17
CA GLU A 328 32.59 2.96 14.36
C GLU A 328 32.70 1.43 14.31
N LEU A 329 32.39 0.73 15.41
CA LEU A 329 32.35 -0.73 15.46
C LEU A 329 31.36 -1.30 14.41
N VAL A 330 30.14 -0.75 14.35
CA VAL A 330 29.11 -1.19 13.41
C VAL A 330 29.54 -0.88 11.98
N LYS A 331 30.06 0.31 11.69
CA LYS A 331 30.56 0.69 10.36
C LYS A 331 31.70 -0.21 9.87
N LEU A 332 32.56 -0.66 10.76
CA LEU A 332 33.63 -1.62 10.42
C LEU A 332 33.06 -2.98 10.05
N ALA A 333 32.10 -3.48 10.83
CA ALA A 333 31.43 -4.74 10.52
C ALA A 333 30.67 -4.67 9.19
N GLU A 334 29.94 -3.58 8.97
CA GLU A 334 29.21 -3.34 7.70
C GLU A 334 30.15 -3.35 6.50
N ARG A 335 31.29 -2.64 6.56
CA ARG A 335 32.29 -2.65 5.49
C ARG A 335 32.82 -4.05 5.18
N GLN A 336 33.12 -4.84 6.19
CA GLN A 336 33.58 -6.21 6.01
C GLN A 336 32.50 -7.10 5.40
N MET A 337 31.23 -6.90 5.76
CA MET A 337 30.11 -7.62 5.14
C MET A 337 30.01 -7.26 3.66
N TYR A 338 30.17 -5.99 3.27
CA TYR A 338 30.19 -5.61 1.85
C TYR A 338 31.38 -6.21 1.08
N GLU A 339 32.54 -6.34 1.70
CA GLU A 339 33.69 -7.05 1.09
C GLU A 339 33.39 -8.52 0.88
N ASP A 340 32.80 -9.19 1.87
CA ASP A 340 32.37 -10.58 1.81
C ASP A 340 31.28 -10.78 0.70
N LYS A 341 30.34 -9.85 0.60
CA LYS A 341 29.31 -9.85 -0.45
C LYS A 341 29.90 -9.75 -1.85
N ARG A 342 30.88 -8.87 -2.04
CA ARG A 342 31.59 -8.76 -3.32
C ARG A 342 32.35 -10.03 -3.71
N LEU A 343 32.96 -10.71 -2.76
CA LEU A 343 33.68 -11.96 -3.01
C LEU A 343 32.70 -13.11 -3.36
N SER A 344 31.56 -13.19 -2.68
CA SER A 344 30.53 -14.21 -2.99
C SER A 344 29.90 -14.02 -4.37
N LEU A 345 29.73 -12.79 -4.85
CA LEU A 345 29.19 -12.50 -6.18
C LEU A 345 30.17 -12.83 -7.34
N ILE A 346 31.47 -12.96 -7.06
CA ILE A 346 32.49 -13.32 -8.05
C ILE A 346 32.56 -14.85 -8.23
N HIS A 347 32.03 -15.63 -7.29
CA HIS A 347 32.09 -17.11 -7.28
C HIS A 347 30.76 -17.78 -7.69
N ILE A 348 29.75 -17.00 -8.08
CA ILE A 348 28.51 -17.46 -8.73
C ILE A 348 28.60 -17.16 -10.24
#